data_4679968c2004ff4c106863633843bd2a
#
_entry.id   4679968c2004ff4c106863633843bd2a
#
_cell.length_a   1.000
_cell.length_b   1.000
_cell.length_c   1.000
_cell.angle_alpha   90.00
_cell.angle_beta   90.00
_cell.angle_gamma   90.00
#
_symmetry.space_group_name_H-M   'P 1'
#
loop_
_entity.id
_entity.type
_entity.pdbx_description
1 polymer ?
#
loop_
_entity_poly.entity_id
_entity_poly.type
_entity_poly.pdbx_seq_one_letter_code
_entity_poly.pdbx_strand_id
1 'polypeptide(L)'
;MSVPVYVLNMRGEPLMPCSQRKARILLRDNKAKIVNYNPFTIQLKIATGENMQDITLGVDAGSKIVGISASTEKKELYASETQLRNDIVDLIATKAQFRRARRNRKTRYRQARFLNRGKKGWLAPSIRHKIDSHLKLVADIHKILPIAKVIVETAAFDIQLLKNPDISGDAYQKGDQLGFWNTRELRV
;
A
#
# COMPACT_ATOMS: atom_id res chain seq x y z
N MET A 1 -0.34 -20.19 -16.11
CA MET A 1 -1.14 -20.45 -14.86
C MET A 1 -2.51 -19.80 -15.01
N SER A 2 -3.60 -20.47 -14.60
CA SER A 2 -4.94 -19.87 -14.66
C SER A 2 -5.09 -18.86 -13.54
N VAL A 3 -5.54 -17.66 -13.85
CA VAL A 3 -5.82 -16.60 -12.86
C VAL A 3 -6.93 -17.09 -11.92
N PRO A 4 -6.73 -17.06 -10.60
CA PRO A 4 -7.76 -17.44 -9.64
C PRO A 4 -8.90 -16.43 -9.63
N VAL A 5 -10.10 -16.87 -9.24
CA VAL A 5 -11.26 -16.01 -9.00
C VAL A 5 -11.44 -15.85 -7.50
N TYR A 6 -11.49 -14.61 -7.03
CA TYR A 6 -11.67 -14.30 -5.61
C TYR A 6 -13.14 -14.46 -5.22
N VAL A 7 -13.37 -14.97 -4.02
CA VAL A 7 -14.70 -15.35 -3.56
C VAL A 7 -14.97 -14.71 -2.22
N LEU A 8 -16.13 -14.08 -2.09
CA LEU A 8 -16.65 -13.56 -0.84
C LEU A 8 -17.86 -14.41 -0.38
N ASN A 9 -18.04 -14.56 0.91
CA ASN A 9 -19.23 -15.18 1.48
C ASN A 9 -20.46 -14.25 1.36
N MET A 10 -21.60 -14.68 1.88
CA MET A 10 -22.83 -13.86 1.88
C MET A 10 -22.66 -12.55 2.66
N ARG A 11 -21.79 -12.52 3.67
CA ARG A 11 -21.53 -11.35 4.53
C ARG A 11 -20.52 -10.38 3.91
N GLY A 12 -19.86 -10.78 2.81
CA GLY A 12 -18.80 -10.00 2.17
C GLY A 12 -17.39 -10.28 2.70
N GLU A 13 -17.22 -11.31 3.52
CA GLU A 13 -15.91 -11.73 4.04
C GLU A 13 -15.20 -12.60 3.01
N PRO A 14 -13.85 -12.50 2.89
CA PRO A 14 -13.10 -13.24 1.90
C PRO A 14 -13.03 -14.74 2.23
N LEU A 15 -13.16 -15.55 1.20
CA LEU A 15 -12.97 -17.00 1.22
C LEU A 15 -11.79 -17.40 0.34
N MET A 16 -11.43 -18.69 0.37
CA MET A 16 -10.42 -19.23 -0.54
C MET A 16 -10.82 -19.03 -1.99
N PRO A 17 -9.87 -18.59 -2.86
CA PRO A 17 -10.13 -18.41 -4.28
C PRO A 17 -10.54 -19.71 -4.95
N CYS A 18 -11.32 -19.62 -6.00
CA CYS A 18 -11.76 -20.77 -6.78
C CYS A 18 -11.24 -20.72 -8.23
N SER A 19 -11.37 -21.85 -8.92
CA SER A 19 -11.07 -21.91 -10.34
C SER A 19 -12.10 -21.17 -11.18
N GLN A 20 -11.69 -20.67 -12.35
CA GLN A 20 -12.60 -20.00 -13.29
C GLN A 20 -13.80 -20.87 -13.68
N ARG A 21 -13.60 -22.20 -13.80
CA ARG A 21 -14.67 -23.15 -14.10
C ARG A 21 -15.72 -23.17 -13.00
N LYS A 22 -15.29 -23.24 -11.73
CA LYS A 22 -16.20 -23.22 -10.57
C LYS A 22 -16.96 -21.90 -10.49
N ALA A 23 -16.27 -20.78 -10.68
CA ALA A 23 -16.91 -19.45 -10.68
C ALA A 23 -17.98 -19.33 -11.77
N ARG A 24 -17.71 -19.83 -12.99
CA ARG A 24 -18.65 -19.81 -14.10
C ARG A 24 -19.92 -20.63 -13.81
N ILE A 25 -19.77 -21.80 -13.17
CA ILE A 25 -20.91 -22.63 -12.74
C ILE A 25 -21.74 -21.89 -11.68
N LEU A 26 -21.09 -21.31 -10.67
CA LEU A 26 -21.78 -20.57 -9.60
C LEU A 26 -22.57 -19.37 -10.13
N LEU A 27 -22.03 -18.66 -11.11
CA LEU A 27 -22.70 -17.53 -11.76
C LEU A 27 -23.87 -18.01 -12.63
N ARG A 28 -23.70 -19.05 -13.41
CA ARG A 28 -24.74 -19.65 -14.26
C ARG A 28 -25.92 -20.15 -13.42
N ASP A 29 -25.62 -20.80 -12.30
CA ASP A 29 -26.64 -21.36 -11.40
C ASP A 29 -27.26 -20.29 -10.47
N ASN A 30 -26.95 -19.01 -10.70
CA ASN A 30 -27.40 -17.85 -9.89
C ASN A 30 -27.07 -17.94 -8.39
N LYS A 31 -26.05 -18.74 -8.02
CA LYS A 31 -25.54 -18.94 -6.66
C LYS A 31 -24.51 -17.89 -6.23
N ALA A 32 -24.04 -17.09 -7.18
CA ALA A 32 -23.11 -16.00 -6.95
C ALA A 32 -23.47 -14.76 -7.78
N LYS A 33 -22.95 -13.61 -7.38
CA LYS A 33 -22.98 -12.35 -8.15
C LYS A 33 -21.58 -11.79 -8.30
N ILE A 34 -21.33 -11.03 -9.38
CA ILE A 34 -20.07 -10.32 -9.59
C ILE A 34 -20.07 -9.08 -8.70
N VAL A 35 -18.99 -8.86 -7.96
CA VAL A 35 -18.76 -7.69 -7.11
C VAL A 35 -17.71 -6.77 -7.71
N ASN A 36 -16.62 -7.35 -8.24
CA ASN A 36 -15.54 -6.57 -8.86
C ASN A 36 -15.00 -7.29 -10.09
N TYR A 37 -14.59 -6.53 -11.09
CA TYR A 37 -13.98 -7.06 -12.32
C TYR A 37 -12.46 -7.08 -12.26
N ASN A 38 -11.85 -6.20 -11.47
CA ASN A 38 -10.39 -6.14 -11.33
C ASN A 38 -9.97 -5.89 -9.87
N PRO A 39 -9.42 -6.88 -9.18
CA PRO A 39 -9.35 -8.30 -9.54
C PRO A 39 -10.75 -8.94 -9.58
N PHE A 40 -10.91 -9.96 -10.43
CA PHE A 40 -12.24 -10.57 -10.62
C PHE A 40 -12.70 -11.28 -9.35
N THR A 41 -13.78 -10.76 -8.77
CA THR A 41 -14.29 -11.15 -7.45
C THR A 41 -15.80 -11.41 -7.54
N ILE A 42 -16.22 -12.55 -7.01
CA ILE A 42 -17.63 -12.94 -6.90
C ILE A 42 -18.05 -13.05 -5.44
N GLN A 43 -19.30 -12.74 -5.16
CA GLN A 43 -19.92 -12.94 -3.83
C GLN A 43 -20.96 -14.05 -3.92
N LEU A 44 -20.88 -14.99 -2.99
CA LEU A 44 -21.83 -16.09 -2.88
C LEU A 44 -23.17 -15.58 -2.32
N LYS A 45 -24.27 -16.12 -2.85
CA LYS A 45 -25.64 -15.91 -2.37
C LYS A 45 -26.10 -17.05 -1.45
N ILE A 46 -25.31 -18.09 -1.32
CA ILE A 46 -25.59 -19.29 -0.54
C ILE A 46 -24.62 -19.40 0.64
N ALA A 47 -25.08 -19.95 1.74
CA ALA A 47 -24.22 -20.29 2.86
C ALA A 47 -23.29 -21.45 2.46
N THR A 48 -22.01 -21.33 2.76
CA THR A 48 -20.98 -22.34 2.50
C THR A 48 -20.12 -22.52 3.76
N GLY A 49 -19.47 -23.67 3.87
CA GLY A 49 -18.45 -23.89 4.90
C GLY A 49 -17.28 -22.89 4.74
N GLU A 50 -16.74 -22.43 5.85
CA GLU A 50 -15.65 -21.44 5.93
C GLU A 50 -14.30 -22.11 6.16
N ASN A 51 -14.03 -23.24 5.46
CA ASN A 51 -12.73 -23.87 5.52
C ASN A 51 -11.70 -23.00 4.78
N MET A 52 -10.79 -22.40 5.53
CA MET A 52 -9.73 -21.55 5.03
C MET A 52 -8.38 -22.20 5.27
N GLN A 53 -7.44 -21.97 4.36
CA GLN A 53 -6.02 -22.27 4.54
C GLN A 53 -5.31 -21.01 4.99
N ASP A 54 -4.26 -21.18 5.77
CA ASP A 54 -3.43 -20.05 6.19
C ASP A 54 -2.74 -19.42 4.96
N ILE A 55 -3.01 -18.14 4.75
CA ILE A 55 -2.39 -17.35 3.69
C ILE A 55 -1.42 -16.38 4.32
N THR A 56 -0.18 -16.41 3.85
CA THR A 56 0.85 -15.43 4.20
C THR A 56 0.93 -14.36 3.13
N LEU A 57 0.81 -13.11 3.54
CA LEU A 57 1.01 -11.94 2.69
C LEU A 57 2.43 -11.43 2.87
N GLY A 58 3.25 -11.53 1.83
CA GLY A 58 4.57 -10.91 1.74
C GLY A 58 4.44 -9.50 1.16
N VAL A 59 5.09 -8.53 1.76
CA VAL A 59 5.12 -7.13 1.32
C VAL A 59 6.56 -6.66 1.21
N ASP A 60 7.03 -6.40 0.00
CA ASP A 60 8.25 -5.64 -0.27
C ASP A 60 7.92 -4.15 -0.29
N ALA A 61 8.35 -3.47 0.75
CA ALA A 61 7.96 -2.10 1.01
C ALA A 61 8.92 -1.09 0.40
N GLY A 62 9.01 -1.07 -0.90
CA GLY A 62 9.83 -0.11 -1.65
C GLY A 62 9.34 1.34 -1.56
N SER A 63 10.24 2.30 -1.83
CA SER A 63 9.92 3.74 -1.79
C SER A 63 9.20 4.26 -3.04
N LYS A 64 9.35 3.59 -4.17
CA LYS A 64 8.75 3.92 -5.48
C LYS A 64 7.80 2.84 -5.97
N ILE A 65 8.15 1.58 -5.71
CA ILE A 65 7.40 0.39 -6.11
C ILE A 65 7.18 -0.46 -4.87
N VAL A 66 6.00 -1.01 -4.74
CA VAL A 66 5.63 -1.95 -3.67
C VAL A 66 5.29 -3.28 -4.32
N GLY A 67 6.03 -4.32 -3.95
CA GLY A 67 5.74 -5.69 -4.32
C GLY A 67 4.85 -6.34 -3.27
N ILE A 68 3.82 -7.07 -3.71
CA ILE A 68 2.92 -7.82 -2.83
C ILE A 68 2.71 -9.21 -3.41
N SER A 69 2.89 -10.22 -2.56
CA SER A 69 2.59 -11.61 -2.89
C SER A 69 1.80 -12.26 -1.75
N ALA A 70 0.72 -12.96 -2.09
CA ALA A 70 -0.05 -13.75 -1.14
C ALA A 70 0.04 -15.23 -1.51
N SER A 71 0.56 -16.04 -0.59
CA SER A 71 0.81 -17.46 -0.83
C SER A 71 0.29 -18.33 0.30
N THR A 72 -0.12 -19.55 -0.06
CA THR A 72 -0.26 -20.67 0.84
C THR A 72 1.03 -21.48 0.82
N GLU A 73 1.18 -22.49 1.65
CA GLU A 73 2.35 -23.40 1.63
C GLU A 73 2.64 -24.01 0.24
N LYS A 74 1.61 -24.18 -0.58
CA LYS A 74 1.72 -24.92 -1.87
C LYS A 74 1.60 -24.03 -3.10
N LYS A 75 1.02 -22.83 -2.97
CA LYS A 75 0.65 -22.05 -4.16
C LYS A 75 0.59 -20.56 -3.86
N GLU A 76 1.09 -19.76 -4.80
CA GLU A 76 0.84 -18.34 -4.85
C GLU A 76 -0.56 -18.07 -5.41
N LEU A 77 -1.33 -17.24 -4.68
CA LEU A 77 -2.71 -16.90 -4.99
C LEU A 77 -2.86 -15.49 -5.57
N TYR A 78 -1.92 -14.61 -5.26
CA TYR A 78 -1.91 -13.23 -5.71
C TYR A 78 -0.47 -12.72 -5.81
N ALA A 79 -0.16 -12.02 -6.87
CA ALA A 79 1.08 -11.27 -7.01
C ALA A 79 0.79 -9.95 -7.71
N SER A 80 1.38 -8.87 -7.22
CA SER A 80 1.27 -7.56 -7.86
C SER A 80 2.46 -6.67 -7.54
N GLU A 81 2.80 -5.82 -8.49
CA GLU A 81 3.67 -4.66 -8.30
C GLU A 81 2.84 -3.39 -8.45
N THR A 82 2.98 -2.48 -7.51
CA THR A 82 2.27 -1.20 -7.52
C THR A 82 3.26 -0.07 -7.50
N GLN A 83 3.26 0.76 -8.53
CA GLN A 83 4.02 1.98 -8.57
C GLN A 83 3.36 3.04 -7.69
N LEU A 84 4.10 3.53 -6.71
CA LEU A 84 3.66 4.61 -5.86
C LEU A 84 3.71 5.94 -6.61
N ARG A 85 2.92 6.89 -6.14
CA ARG A 85 2.83 8.21 -6.70
C ARG A 85 4.14 8.98 -6.56
N ASN A 86 4.72 9.45 -7.67
CA ASN A 86 6.02 10.14 -7.71
C ASN A 86 5.89 11.66 -7.79
N ASP A 87 4.70 12.19 -8.12
CA ASP A 87 4.44 13.61 -8.40
C ASP A 87 4.20 14.48 -7.14
N ILE A 88 4.28 13.90 -5.94
CA ILE A 88 3.94 14.59 -4.68
C ILE A 88 4.86 15.79 -4.44
N VAL A 89 6.15 15.64 -4.76
CA VAL A 89 7.15 16.72 -4.57
C VAL A 89 6.81 17.91 -5.45
N ASP A 90 6.47 17.67 -6.72
CA ASP A 90 6.11 18.70 -7.70
C ASP A 90 4.79 19.39 -7.32
N LEU A 91 3.81 18.63 -6.85
CA LEU A 91 2.55 19.17 -6.35
C LEU A 91 2.74 20.05 -5.10
N ILE A 92 3.63 19.67 -4.20
CA ILE A 92 3.97 20.47 -3.02
C ILE A 92 4.68 21.76 -3.45
N ALA A 93 5.61 21.70 -4.40
CA ALA A 93 6.29 22.86 -4.96
C ALA A 93 5.29 23.82 -5.65
N THR A 94 4.41 23.31 -6.49
CA THR A 94 3.34 24.07 -7.14
C THR A 94 2.42 24.73 -6.10
N LYS A 95 2.02 24.00 -5.07
CA LYS A 95 1.22 24.53 -3.96
C LYS A 95 1.96 25.63 -3.19
N ALA A 96 3.28 25.52 -3.05
CA ALA A 96 4.11 26.57 -2.46
C ALA A 96 4.18 27.83 -3.34
N GLN A 97 4.30 27.67 -4.68
CA GLN A 97 4.24 28.78 -5.63
C GLN A 97 2.92 29.55 -5.55
N PHE A 98 1.78 28.84 -5.57
CA PHE A 98 0.47 29.48 -5.43
C PHE A 98 0.30 30.21 -4.09
N ARG A 99 0.88 29.68 -3.01
CA ARG A 99 0.88 30.38 -1.72
C ARG A 99 1.74 31.64 -1.74
N ARG A 100 2.92 31.62 -2.41
CA ARG A 100 3.76 32.81 -2.60
C ARG A 100 3.03 33.87 -3.44
N ALA A 101 2.46 33.48 -4.57
CA ALA A 101 1.70 34.39 -5.42
C ALA A 101 0.53 35.08 -4.68
N ARG A 102 -0.21 34.31 -3.85
CA ARG A 102 -1.27 34.89 -3.01
C ARG A 102 -0.75 35.85 -1.95
N ARG A 103 0.42 35.59 -1.37
CA ARG A 103 1.03 36.48 -0.35
C ARG A 103 1.54 37.80 -0.96
N ASN A 104 2.03 37.74 -2.21
CA ASN A 104 2.53 38.92 -2.93
C ASN A 104 1.43 39.81 -3.51
N ARG A 105 0.17 39.33 -3.56
CA ARG A 105 -0.97 40.20 -3.82
C ARG A 105 -1.15 41.12 -2.59
N LYS A 106 -1.66 42.33 -2.75
CA LYS A 106 -1.90 43.36 -1.70
C LYS A 106 -2.71 42.84 -0.49
N THR A 107 -2.31 41.74 0.08
CA THR A 107 -2.92 41.11 1.24
C THR A 107 -2.10 41.36 2.48
N ARG A 108 -2.78 41.51 3.61
CA ARG A 108 -2.15 41.74 4.92
C ARG A 108 -1.06 40.70 5.19
N TYR A 109 0.16 41.17 5.50
CA TYR A 109 1.27 40.30 5.90
C TYR A 109 0.89 39.53 7.18
N ARG A 110 1.11 38.23 7.15
CA ARG A 110 0.99 37.35 8.33
C ARG A 110 2.36 36.81 8.68
N GLN A 111 2.71 36.93 9.95
CA GLN A 111 3.96 36.38 10.46
C GLN A 111 4.04 34.87 10.20
N ALA A 112 5.23 34.38 9.84
CA ALA A 112 5.48 32.97 9.58
C ALA A 112 5.32 32.16 10.89
N ARG A 113 4.61 31.05 10.81
CA ARG A 113 4.36 30.16 11.98
C ARG A 113 5.34 28.99 11.94
N PHE A 114 6.56 29.18 12.45
CA PHE A 114 7.59 28.15 12.45
C PHE A 114 7.38 27.06 13.49
N LEU A 115 6.78 27.39 14.64
CA LEU A 115 6.63 26.52 15.81
C LEU A 115 5.59 25.39 15.64
N ASN A 116 4.77 25.42 14.60
CA ASN A 116 3.76 24.39 14.37
C ASN A 116 4.34 23.02 13.89
N ARG A 117 5.64 22.94 13.60
CA ARG A 117 6.32 21.72 13.17
C ARG A 117 6.98 20.95 14.31
N GLY A 118 7.03 21.52 15.51
CA GLY A 118 7.65 20.92 16.69
C GLY A 118 6.75 19.98 17.49
N LYS A 119 5.60 19.55 16.96
CA LYS A 119 4.75 18.57 17.63
C LYS A 119 5.42 17.21 17.63
N LYS A 120 5.56 16.59 18.82
CA LYS A 120 6.04 15.22 18.96
C LYS A 120 5.21 14.29 18.06
N GLY A 121 5.87 13.45 17.26
CA GLY A 121 5.20 12.55 16.30
C GLY A 121 4.75 13.22 14.99
N TRP A 122 5.20 14.47 14.68
CA TRP A 122 4.89 15.08 13.39
C TRP A 122 5.68 14.43 12.25
N LEU A 123 4.94 13.99 11.22
CA LEU A 123 5.49 13.46 10.00
C LEU A 123 5.27 14.41 8.84
N ALA A 124 6.22 14.46 7.92
CA ALA A 124 6.04 15.17 6.66
C ALA A 124 4.84 14.59 5.89
N PRO A 125 3.96 15.42 5.30
CA PRO A 125 2.78 14.93 4.59
C PRO A 125 3.10 13.93 3.47
N SER A 126 4.26 14.05 2.81
CA SER A 126 4.72 13.11 1.79
C SER A 126 5.04 11.72 2.34
N ILE A 127 5.64 11.67 3.54
CA ILE A 127 5.94 10.41 4.23
C ILE A 127 4.64 9.75 4.69
N ARG A 128 3.75 10.53 5.32
CA ARG A 128 2.45 10.04 5.75
C ARG A 128 1.64 9.45 4.58
N HIS A 129 1.63 10.15 3.44
CA HIS A 129 0.97 9.65 2.24
C HIS A 129 1.55 8.32 1.74
N LYS A 130 2.89 8.15 1.78
CA LYS A 130 3.52 6.87 1.44
C LYS A 130 3.05 5.75 2.35
N ILE A 131 3.08 5.98 3.67
CA ILE A 131 2.61 4.99 4.66
C ILE A 131 1.15 4.62 4.40
N ASP A 132 0.28 5.62 4.26
CA ASP A 132 -1.15 5.41 4.01
C ASP A 132 -1.37 4.62 2.71
N SER A 133 -0.53 4.84 1.68
CA SER A 133 -0.58 4.08 0.42
C SER A 133 -0.23 2.60 0.61
N HIS A 134 0.82 2.28 1.39
CA HIS A 134 1.16 0.89 1.71
C HIS A 134 0.07 0.21 2.52
N LEU A 135 -0.43 0.88 3.57
CA LEU A 135 -1.50 0.34 4.41
C LEU A 135 -2.78 0.09 3.59
N LYS A 136 -3.10 1.00 2.66
CA LYS A 136 -4.25 0.83 1.76
C LYS A 136 -4.08 -0.40 0.88
N LEU A 137 -2.91 -0.62 0.29
CA LEU A 137 -2.64 -1.81 -0.54
C LEU A 137 -2.83 -3.10 0.26
N VAL A 138 -2.28 -3.17 1.46
CA VAL A 138 -2.48 -4.32 2.37
C VAL A 138 -3.95 -4.51 2.69
N ALA A 139 -4.66 -3.45 3.05
CA ALA A 139 -6.09 -3.50 3.36
C ALA A 139 -6.94 -3.94 2.16
N ASP A 140 -6.59 -3.56 0.94
CA ASP A 140 -7.31 -3.97 -0.26
C ASP A 140 -7.15 -5.47 -0.55
N ILE A 141 -5.98 -6.06 -0.23
CA ILE A 141 -5.78 -7.51 -0.33
C ILE A 141 -6.57 -8.26 0.76
N HIS A 142 -6.64 -7.74 1.98
CA HIS A 142 -7.46 -8.32 3.04
C HIS A 142 -8.96 -8.38 2.70
N LYS A 143 -9.46 -7.52 1.81
CA LYS A 143 -10.85 -7.57 1.34
C LYS A 143 -11.16 -8.73 0.41
N ILE A 144 -10.13 -9.30 -0.26
CA ILE A 144 -10.30 -10.32 -1.30
C ILE A 144 -9.71 -11.68 -0.91
N LEU A 145 -8.81 -11.73 0.08
CA LEU A 145 -8.17 -12.94 0.57
C LEU A 145 -8.19 -13.01 2.10
N PRO A 146 -8.44 -14.19 2.70
CA PRO A 146 -8.38 -14.40 4.14
C PRO A 146 -6.92 -14.52 4.59
N ILE A 147 -6.26 -13.39 4.82
CA ILE A 147 -4.85 -13.32 5.22
C ILE A 147 -4.73 -13.67 6.70
N ALA A 148 -3.93 -14.69 7.03
CA ALA A 148 -3.64 -15.11 8.41
C ALA A 148 -2.40 -14.39 8.95
N LYS A 149 -1.40 -14.09 8.09
CA LYS A 149 -0.12 -13.50 8.51
C LYS A 149 0.37 -12.51 7.47
N VAL A 150 0.93 -11.40 7.94
CA VAL A 150 1.62 -10.41 7.09
C VAL A 150 3.10 -10.39 7.43
N ILE A 151 3.95 -10.52 6.42
CA ILE A 151 5.41 -10.44 6.53
C ILE A 151 5.86 -9.25 5.69
N VAL A 152 6.55 -8.31 6.31
CA VAL A 152 7.10 -7.14 5.62
C VAL A 152 8.61 -7.30 5.52
N GLU A 153 9.13 -7.15 4.30
CA GLU A 153 10.57 -7.12 4.08
C GLU A 153 11.15 -5.82 4.64
N THR A 154 12.16 -5.96 5.49
CA THR A 154 12.89 -4.81 6.03
C THR A 154 14.36 -4.96 5.70
N ALA A 155 14.91 -4.06 4.88
CA ALA A 155 16.35 -4.04 4.61
C ALA A 155 17.13 -3.76 5.91
N ALA A 156 18.07 -4.63 6.26
CA ALA A 156 18.85 -4.54 7.50
C ALA A 156 20.16 -3.74 7.34
N PHE A 157 20.48 -3.27 6.12
CA PHE A 157 21.73 -2.60 5.80
C PHE A 157 21.51 -1.16 5.31
N ASP A 158 22.48 -0.32 5.58
CA ASP A 158 22.49 1.07 5.14
C ASP A 158 23.08 1.16 3.74
N ILE A 159 22.19 1.26 2.72
CA ILE A 159 22.57 1.34 1.31
C ILE A 159 23.34 2.65 1.01
N GLN A 160 23.03 3.74 1.70
CA GLN A 160 23.73 5.01 1.48
C GLN A 160 25.16 4.93 1.97
N LEU A 161 25.38 4.33 3.15
CA LEU A 161 26.72 4.09 3.69
C LEU A 161 27.53 3.12 2.81
N LEU A 162 26.88 2.09 2.23
CA LEU A 162 27.51 1.16 1.29
C LEU A 162 27.97 1.84 0.00
N LYS A 163 27.20 2.81 -0.50
CA LYS A 163 27.55 3.58 -1.72
C LYS A 163 28.57 4.68 -1.45
N ASN A 164 28.51 5.29 -0.29
CA ASN A 164 29.42 6.37 0.12
C ASN A 164 29.80 6.19 1.59
N PRO A 165 30.98 5.58 1.88
CA PRO A 165 31.43 5.32 3.25
C PRO A 165 31.61 6.58 4.11
N ASP A 166 31.79 7.74 3.49
CA ASP A 166 31.98 9.01 4.18
C ASP A 166 30.70 9.78 4.47
N ILE A 167 29.53 9.17 4.16
CA ILE A 167 28.25 9.82 4.37
C ILE A 167 27.96 10.01 5.86
N SER A 168 27.63 11.26 6.26
CA SER A 168 27.29 11.58 7.65
C SER A 168 26.29 12.72 7.74
N GLY A 169 25.52 12.77 8.82
CA GLY A 169 24.62 13.87 9.15
C GLY A 169 23.67 14.28 8.02
N ASP A 170 23.77 15.54 7.59
CA ASP A 170 22.88 16.12 6.57
C ASP A 170 22.99 15.46 5.19
N ALA A 171 24.09 14.78 4.89
CA ALA A 171 24.27 14.09 3.62
C ALA A 171 23.25 12.95 3.43
N TYR A 172 22.83 12.30 4.51
CA TYR A 172 21.74 11.31 4.48
C TYR A 172 20.40 11.87 4.00
N GLN A 173 20.16 13.15 4.26
CA GLN A 173 18.92 13.81 3.86
C GLN A 173 18.89 14.21 2.38
N LYS A 174 20.04 14.22 1.73
CA LYS A 174 20.21 14.64 0.33
C LYS A 174 20.45 13.47 -0.62
N GLY A 175 20.57 12.25 -0.12
CA GLY A 175 20.86 11.06 -0.90
C GLY A 175 19.65 10.50 -1.67
N ASP A 176 19.91 9.50 -2.52
CA ASP A 176 18.91 8.82 -3.37
C ASP A 176 17.75 8.18 -2.57
N GLN A 177 17.97 7.94 -1.28
CA GLN A 177 17.00 7.30 -0.37
C GLN A 177 16.37 8.27 0.63
N LEU A 178 16.24 9.52 0.25
CA LEU A 178 15.60 10.55 1.06
C LEU A 178 14.21 10.08 1.54
N GLY A 179 14.03 10.06 2.86
CA GLY A 179 12.77 9.67 3.50
C GLY A 179 12.52 8.15 3.61
N PHE A 180 13.41 7.29 3.13
CA PHE A 180 13.29 5.83 3.24
C PHE A 180 13.28 5.36 4.72
N TRP A 181 14.21 5.84 5.53
CA TRP A 181 14.31 5.50 6.95
C TRP A 181 13.12 5.98 7.77
N ASN A 182 12.63 7.18 7.50
CA ASN A 182 11.44 7.72 8.17
C ASN A 182 10.19 6.88 7.90
N THR A 183 10.10 6.26 6.71
CA THR A 183 8.99 5.39 6.36
C THR A 183 9.08 4.05 7.09
N ARG A 184 10.31 3.59 7.40
CA ARG A 184 10.58 2.31 8.06
C ARG A 184 10.37 2.35 9.57
N GLU A 185 10.82 3.41 10.25
CA GLU A 185 10.67 3.57 11.72
C GLU A 185 9.22 3.58 12.19
N LEU A 186 8.28 3.84 11.29
CA LEU A 186 6.86 3.92 11.61
C LEU A 186 6.10 2.59 11.43
N ARG A 187 6.80 1.53 11.07
CA ARG A 187 6.23 0.19 10.86
C ARG A 187 6.44 -0.76 12.03
N VAL A 188 7.13 -0.33 13.08
CA VAL A 188 7.36 -1.10 14.30
C VAL A 188 6.27 -0.83 15.31
#